data_05d906db39723a453c06bd6a97aef2ae
#
_entry.id   05d906db39723a453c06bd6a97aef2ae
#
_cell.length_a   1.000
_cell.length_b   1.000
_cell.length_c   1.000
_cell.angle_alpha   90.00
_cell.angle_beta   90.00
_cell.angle_gamma   90.00
#
_symmetry.space_group_name_H-M   'P 1'
#
loop_
_entity.id
_entity.type
_entity.pdbx_description
1 polymer ?
#
loop_
_entity_poly.entity_id
_entity_poly.type
_entity_poly.pdbx_seq_one_letter_code
_entity_poly.pdbx_strand_id
1 'polypeptide(L)'
;EQLWGNLDLPATTGTGKPLEEGTAVARVYNDDVIRPLSNPVYKEGSLAVLKGNLCPNGAVIKPAACDPKFHRHEGPALVFDSYPEMKAAIDDENLDVTPDHVLVLRNAGPQGGPGMPEWGMLPMPKALLKQGHRDMLRISDARMSGTSYGACILHVAPESFVGGPLALLKTGDIVRMDLEARTLDMLVDEDELATRRAAWKAPEPRFERGWGYMFQRHVGQADQGCDFDYLTAAFGQAAGEPDIF
;
A
#
# COMPACT_ATOMS: atom_id res chain seq x y z
N GLU A 1 11.56 3.11 27.57
CA GLU A 1 12.79 3.89 27.85
C GLU A 1 13.23 4.71 26.63
N GLN A 2 13.55 4.12 25.48
CA GLN A 2 14.10 4.82 24.31
C GLN A 2 13.20 5.95 23.75
N LEU A 3 11.90 5.86 23.98
CA LEU A 3 10.90 6.80 23.45
C LEU A 3 10.32 7.77 24.48
N TRP A 4 10.74 7.73 25.77
CA TRP A 4 10.11 8.54 26.81
C TRP A 4 10.01 10.02 26.49
N GLY A 5 11.00 10.61 25.83
CA GLY A 5 10.96 12.00 25.41
C GLY A 5 9.91 12.36 24.34
N ASN A 6 9.30 11.33 23.72
CA ASN A 6 8.33 11.46 22.62
C ASN A 6 6.94 10.92 23.00
N LEU A 7 6.72 10.55 24.26
CA LEU A 7 5.47 9.98 24.73
C LEU A 7 4.74 10.95 25.66
N ASP A 8 3.42 10.95 25.60
CA ASP A 8 2.57 11.59 26.59
C ASP A 8 2.52 10.71 27.86
N LEU A 9 3.54 10.84 28.68
CA LEU A 9 3.72 10.02 29.88
C LEU A 9 2.58 10.15 30.91
N PRO A 10 1.94 11.33 31.10
CA PRO A 10 0.74 11.49 31.94
C PRO A 10 -0.50 10.79 31.40
N ALA A 11 -0.54 10.39 30.11
CA ALA A 11 -1.72 9.77 29.53
C ALA A 11 -2.19 8.54 30.30
N THR A 12 -3.49 8.46 30.57
CA THR A 12 -4.10 7.36 31.31
C THR A 12 -4.15 6.10 30.45
N THR A 13 -3.62 5.00 30.98
CA THR A 13 -3.65 3.68 30.34
C THR A 13 -4.93 2.91 30.68
N GLY A 14 -5.14 1.77 30.03
CA GLY A 14 -6.25 0.86 30.32
C GLY A 14 -6.31 0.32 31.77
N THR A 15 -5.25 0.50 32.54
CA THR A 15 -5.20 0.17 33.98
C THR A 15 -5.71 1.30 34.89
N GLY A 16 -6.06 2.45 34.31
CA GLY A 16 -6.43 3.65 35.04
C GLY A 16 -5.25 4.44 35.61
N LYS A 17 -4.01 4.04 35.29
CA LYS A 17 -2.78 4.68 35.79
C LYS A 17 -2.07 5.42 34.65
N PRO A 18 -1.25 6.45 34.97
CA PRO A 18 -0.42 7.12 33.97
C PRO A 18 0.55 6.15 33.27
N LEU A 19 0.87 6.41 32.00
CA LEU A 19 1.80 5.60 31.21
C LEU A 19 3.20 5.55 31.87
N GLU A 20 3.64 6.66 32.49
CA GLU A 20 4.93 6.74 33.20
C GLU A 20 5.03 5.72 34.34
N GLU A 21 3.96 5.47 35.09
CA GLU A 21 3.95 4.50 36.18
C GLU A 21 4.15 3.07 35.66
N GLY A 22 3.45 2.73 34.55
CA GLY A 22 3.56 1.42 33.92
C GLY A 22 4.92 1.17 33.24
N THR A 23 5.63 2.22 32.86
CA THR A 23 6.90 2.15 32.13
C THR A 23 8.13 2.49 32.97
N ALA A 24 7.96 2.91 34.22
CA ALA A 24 9.05 3.37 35.10
C ALA A 24 10.22 2.38 35.24
N VAL A 25 9.93 1.08 35.17
CA VAL A 25 10.93 0.00 35.28
C VAL A 25 11.40 -0.56 33.92
N ALA A 26 10.91 0.02 32.83
CA ALA A 26 11.27 -0.47 31.50
C ALA A 26 12.78 -0.32 31.25
N ARG A 27 13.38 -1.37 30.67
CA ARG A 27 14.80 -1.41 30.29
C ARG A 27 14.93 -2.01 28.90
N VAL A 28 15.85 -1.50 28.12
CA VAL A 28 16.35 -2.15 26.91
C VAL A 28 17.44 -3.13 27.33
N TYR A 29 17.23 -4.41 27.03
CA TYR A 29 18.18 -5.48 27.40
C TYR A 29 19.10 -5.86 26.24
N ASN A 30 18.76 -5.46 25.01
CA ASN A 30 19.55 -5.73 23.82
C ASN A 30 19.37 -4.58 22.81
N ASP A 31 20.40 -3.77 22.65
CA ASP A 31 20.42 -2.62 21.76
C ASP A 31 20.43 -3.00 20.27
N ASP A 32 20.78 -4.24 19.91
CA ASP A 32 20.67 -4.74 18.55
C ASP A 32 19.21 -5.02 18.15
N VAL A 33 18.35 -5.30 19.13
CA VAL A 33 16.92 -5.57 18.93
C VAL A 33 16.10 -4.29 19.04
N ILE A 34 16.34 -3.48 20.07
CA ILE A 34 15.68 -2.20 20.30
C ILE A 34 16.73 -1.11 20.29
N ARG A 35 16.96 -0.55 19.11
CA ARG A 35 17.99 0.45 18.88
C ARG A 35 17.65 1.80 19.50
N PRO A 36 18.65 2.55 20.01
CA PRO A 36 18.44 3.90 20.47
C PRO A 36 18.11 4.85 19.31
N LEU A 37 17.38 5.93 19.59
CA LEU A 37 17.04 6.96 18.59
C LEU A 37 18.27 7.58 17.94
N SER A 38 19.42 7.58 18.62
CA SER A 38 20.72 8.04 18.08
C SER A 38 21.32 7.11 17.05
N ASN A 39 20.89 5.82 17.02
CA ASN A 39 21.37 4.82 16.08
C ASN A 39 20.22 3.94 15.58
N PRO A 40 19.22 4.49 14.89
CA PRO A 40 18.06 3.75 14.40
C PRO A 40 18.44 2.80 13.24
N VAL A 41 17.57 1.80 12.99
CA VAL A 41 17.70 0.94 11.79
C VAL A 41 17.56 1.77 10.52
N TYR A 42 16.67 2.75 10.53
CA TYR A 42 16.44 3.69 9.45
C TYR A 42 16.10 5.08 10.01
N LYS A 43 16.75 6.13 9.49
CA LYS A 43 16.71 7.47 10.09
C LYS A 43 15.34 8.16 9.98
N GLU A 44 14.62 7.88 8.91
CA GLU A 44 13.36 8.57 8.55
C GLU A 44 12.10 7.77 8.90
N GLY A 45 12.23 6.71 9.70
CA GLY A 45 11.13 5.83 10.07
C GLY A 45 10.98 4.63 9.12
N SER A 46 10.05 3.74 9.46
CA SER A 46 9.90 2.44 8.77
C SER A 46 9.02 2.52 7.52
N LEU A 47 8.23 3.57 7.36
CA LEU A 47 7.31 3.78 6.25
C LEU A 47 7.59 5.12 5.57
N ALA A 48 7.50 5.13 4.25
CA ALA A 48 7.52 6.35 3.45
C ALA A 48 6.25 6.43 2.60
N VAL A 49 5.67 7.62 2.51
CA VAL A 49 4.57 7.92 1.60
C VAL A 49 5.15 8.56 0.35
N LEU A 50 4.85 7.97 -0.79
CA LEU A 50 5.18 8.49 -2.12
C LEU A 50 3.97 9.22 -2.69
N LYS A 51 4.22 10.27 -3.47
CA LYS A 51 3.20 11.00 -4.23
C LYS A 51 3.69 11.23 -5.66
N GLY A 52 2.77 11.41 -6.58
CA GLY A 52 3.09 11.65 -7.99
C GLY A 52 1.86 11.47 -8.86
N ASN A 53 2.05 11.54 -10.18
CA ASN A 53 0.93 11.40 -11.09
C ASN A 53 0.32 9.99 -11.08
N LEU A 54 1.06 8.97 -10.61
CA LEU A 54 0.56 7.61 -10.46
C LEU A 54 -0.22 7.41 -9.15
N CYS A 55 0.10 8.18 -8.12
CA CYS A 55 -0.52 8.08 -6.79
C CYS A 55 -0.72 9.47 -6.14
N PRO A 56 -1.62 10.31 -6.68
CA PRO A 56 -1.79 11.69 -6.22
C PRO A 56 -2.18 11.80 -4.74
N ASN A 57 -2.94 10.83 -4.23
CA ASN A 57 -3.32 10.79 -2.82
C ASN A 57 -2.31 10.03 -1.94
N GLY A 58 -1.37 9.33 -2.56
CA GLY A 58 -0.28 8.65 -1.89
C GLY A 58 -0.19 7.15 -2.20
N ALA A 59 0.97 6.60 -1.89
CA ALA A 59 1.26 5.18 -1.85
C ALA A 59 2.31 4.92 -0.76
N VAL A 60 2.41 3.71 -0.25
CA VAL A 60 3.28 3.40 0.89
C VAL A 60 4.36 2.40 0.51
N ILE A 61 5.59 2.69 0.88
CA ILE A 61 6.74 1.77 0.78
C ILE A 61 7.43 1.63 2.15
N LYS A 62 8.10 0.51 2.37
CA LYS A 62 9.00 0.28 3.53
C LYS A 62 10.46 0.46 3.08
N PRO A 63 11.08 1.63 3.29
CA PRO A 63 12.45 1.89 2.83
C PRO A 63 13.47 0.88 3.38
N ALA A 64 13.34 0.53 4.65
CA ALA A 64 14.24 -0.42 5.31
C ALA A 64 14.15 -1.87 4.79
N ALA A 65 13.06 -2.22 4.09
CA ALA A 65 12.86 -3.53 3.47
C ALA A 65 13.19 -3.54 1.98
N CYS A 66 13.39 -2.37 1.38
CA CYS A 66 13.71 -2.18 -0.04
C CYS A 66 15.22 -2.25 -0.25
N ASP A 67 15.66 -3.04 -1.24
CA ASP A 67 17.08 -3.04 -1.64
C ASP A 67 17.47 -1.60 -2.08
N PRO A 68 18.55 -1.01 -1.54
CA PRO A 68 18.99 0.34 -1.87
C PRO A 68 19.12 0.64 -3.36
N LYS A 69 19.38 -0.35 -4.20
CA LYS A 69 19.45 -0.20 -5.66
C LYS A 69 18.13 0.26 -6.27
N PHE A 70 17.00 -0.02 -5.58
CA PHE A 70 15.65 0.40 -6.01
C PHE A 70 15.20 1.71 -5.37
N HIS A 71 16.02 2.39 -4.53
CA HIS A 71 15.63 3.69 -3.97
C HIS A 71 15.44 4.75 -5.06
N ARG A 72 16.08 4.57 -6.21
CA ARG A 72 15.80 5.29 -7.47
C ARG A 72 15.69 4.25 -8.56
N HIS A 73 14.52 4.18 -9.18
CA HIS A 73 14.26 3.17 -10.19
C HIS A 73 13.39 3.74 -11.32
N GLU A 74 13.73 3.35 -12.54
CA GLU A 74 12.95 3.64 -13.73
C GLU A 74 12.90 2.39 -14.59
N GLY A 75 11.71 1.93 -14.96
CA GLY A 75 11.56 0.71 -15.74
C GLY A 75 10.17 0.52 -16.32
N PRO A 76 10.05 -0.37 -17.32
CA PRO A 76 8.78 -0.65 -17.97
C PRO A 76 7.84 -1.42 -17.04
N ALA A 77 6.58 -1.00 -17.01
CA ALA A 77 5.53 -1.68 -16.27
C ALA A 77 5.15 -3.02 -16.91
N LEU A 78 4.89 -4.03 -16.09
CA LEU A 78 4.23 -5.27 -16.44
C LEU A 78 2.93 -5.35 -15.64
N VAL A 79 1.79 -5.03 -16.29
CA VAL A 79 0.52 -4.75 -15.62
C VAL A 79 -0.42 -5.93 -15.70
N PHE A 80 -1.03 -6.27 -14.57
CA PHE A 80 -2.04 -7.32 -14.44
C PHE A 80 -3.32 -6.77 -13.80
N ASP A 81 -4.46 -7.15 -14.37
CA ASP A 81 -5.78 -6.71 -13.92
C ASP A 81 -6.35 -7.54 -12.76
N SER A 82 -5.76 -8.69 -12.49
CA SER A 82 -6.22 -9.57 -11.41
C SER A 82 -5.08 -10.41 -10.83
N TYR A 83 -5.23 -10.80 -9.56
CA TYR A 83 -4.26 -11.68 -8.90
C TYR A 83 -4.13 -13.07 -9.59
N PRO A 84 -5.22 -13.75 -10.03
CA PRO A 84 -5.09 -15.01 -10.77
C PRO A 84 -4.29 -14.89 -12.07
N GLU A 85 -4.51 -13.82 -12.84
CA GLU A 85 -3.76 -13.54 -14.06
C GLU A 85 -2.25 -13.33 -13.76
N MET A 86 -1.94 -12.45 -12.82
CA MET A 86 -0.57 -12.22 -12.38
C MET A 86 0.07 -13.52 -11.91
N LYS A 87 -0.62 -14.29 -11.07
CA LYS A 87 -0.11 -15.56 -10.51
C LYS A 87 0.23 -16.57 -11.61
N ALA A 88 -0.62 -16.70 -12.62
CA ALA A 88 -0.37 -17.57 -13.75
C ALA A 88 0.86 -17.12 -14.55
N ALA A 89 0.98 -15.81 -14.83
CA ALA A 89 2.10 -15.25 -15.57
C ALA A 89 3.44 -15.39 -14.82
N ILE A 90 3.51 -15.04 -13.54
CA ILE A 90 4.77 -15.12 -12.78
C ILE A 90 5.21 -16.56 -12.49
N ASP A 91 4.31 -17.53 -12.60
CA ASP A 91 4.64 -18.96 -12.51
C ASP A 91 5.22 -19.51 -13.83
N ASP A 92 5.03 -18.82 -14.95
CA ASP A 92 5.63 -19.18 -16.23
C ASP A 92 7.13 -18.84 -16.23
N GLU A 93 7.95 -19.86 -16.45
CA GLU A 93 9.39 -19.73 -16.50
C GLU A 93 9.91 -19.02 -17.77
N ASN A 94 9.05 -18.91 -18.79
CA ASN A 94 9.34 -18.22 -20.05
C ASN A 94 8.77 -16.81 -20.10
N LEU A 95 8.26 -16.30 -18.99
CA LEU A 95 7.78 -14.92 -18.91
C LEU A 95 8.90 -13.96 -19.34
N ASP A 96 8.61 -13.13 -20.33
CA ASP A 96 9.53 -12.08 -20.80
C ASP A 96 9.56 -10.94 -19.76
N VAL A 97 10.47 -11.06 -18.81
CA VAL A 97 10.63 -10.13 -17.70
C VAL A 97 12.11 -9.98 -17.34
N THR A 98 12.52 -8.75 -17.08
CA THR A 98 13.86 -8.41 -16.60
C THR A 98 13.78 -7.85 -15.17
N PRO A 99 14.90 -7.77 -14.42
CA PRO A 99 14.92 -7.16 -13.09
C PRO A 99 14.54 -5.68 -13.08
N ASP A 100 14.60 -5.01 -14.23
CA ASP A 100 14.27 -3.59 -14.37
C ASP A 100 12.78 -3.36 -14.59
N HIS A 101 12.01 -4.40 -14.88
CA HIS A 101 10.55 -4.27 -14.97
C HIS A 101 9.94 -3.90 -13.62
N VAL A 102 8.81 -3.19 -13.70
CA VAL A 102 7.95 -2.87 -12.55
C VAL A 102 6.71 -3.75 -12.62
N LEU A 103 6.60 -4.70 -11.70
CA LEU A 103 5.43 -5.58 -11.62
C LEU A 103 4.24 -4.82 -11.02
N VAL A 104 3.11 -4.80 -11.71
CA VAL A 104 1.93 -4.03 -11.29
C VAL A 104 0.70 -4.92 -11.21
N LEU A 105 0.08 -4.97 -10.02
CA LEU A 105 -1.23 -5.56 -9.81
C LEU A 105 -2.24 -4.45 -9.50
N ARG A 106 -3.32 -4.36 -10.27
CA ARG A 106 -4.40 -3.42 -10.07
C ARG A 106 -5.73 -4.09 -9.75
N ASN A 107 -6.75 -3.32 -9.41
CA ASN A 107 -8.07 -3.79 -8.98
C ASN A 107 -8.04 -4.69 -7.72
N ALA A 108 -7.09 -4.42 -6.83
CA ALA A 108 -6.89 -5.17 -5.59
C ALA A 108 -6.98 -4.26 -4.34
N GLY A 109 -7.39 -3.00 -4.53
CA GLY A 109 -7.61 -2.02 -3.48
C GLY A 109 -8.90 -2.24 -2.69
N PRO A 110 -9.31 -1.27 -1.87
CA PRO A 110 -10.46 -1.40 -0.97
C PRO A 110 -11.75 -1.85 -1.68
N GLN A 111 -12.08 -1.24 -2.82
CA GLN A 111 -13.28 -1.59 -3.59
C GLN A 111 -13.01 -2.69 -4.62
N GLY A 112 -11.84 -2.67 -5.27
CA GLY A 112 -11.45 -3.68 -6.25
C GLY A 112 -11.22 -5.06 -5.65
N GLY A 113 -10.74 -5.13 -4.40
CA GLY A 113 -10.58 -6.34 -3.60
C GLY A 113 -11.43 -6.30 -2.34
N PRO A 114 -12.78 -6.40 -2.40
CA PRO A 114 -13.64 -6.28 -1.24
C PRO A 114 -13.27 -7.25 -0.13
N GLY A 115 -13.18 -6.73 1.12
CA GLY A 115 -12.62 -7.47 2.25
C GLY A 115 -11.10 -7.35 2.34
N MET A 116 -10.47 -6.63 1.41
CA MET A 116 -9.04 -6.33 1.40
C MET A 116 -8.16 -7.58 1.55
N PRO A 117 -8.25 -8.55 0.64
CA PRO A 117 -7.38 -9.72 0.69
C PRO A 117 -5.92 -9.31 0.63
N GLU A 118 -5.05 -10.09 1.28
CA GLU A 118 -3.64 -9.76 1.42
C GLU A 118 -2.83 -10.10 0.16
N TRP A 119 -3.12 -9.42 -0.94
CA TRP A 119 -2.43 -9.62 -2.23
C TRP A 119 -1.18 -8.74 -2.40
N GLY A 120 -0.92 -7.84 -1.45
CA GLY A 120 0.18 -6.89 -1.51
C GLY A 120 1.59 -7.50 -1.42
N MET A 121 1.72 -8.79 -1.14
CA MET A 121 3.03 -9.46 -1.16
C MET A 121 3.64 -9.56 -2.56
N LEU A 122 2.86 -9.54 -3.63
CA LEU A 122 3.28 -9.59 -5.03
C LEU A 122 4.54 -10.48 -5.23
N PRO A 123 4.39 -11.80 -5.37
CA PRO A 123 5.54 -12.70 -5.44
C PRO A 123 6.39 -12.44 -6.67
N MET A 124 7.67 -12.79 -6.58
CA MET A 124 8.64 -12.64 -7.66
C MET A 124 8.38 -13.63 -8.80
N PRO A 125 8.55 -13.21 -10.08
CA PRO A 125 8.52 -14.13 -11.21
C PRO A 125 9.53 -15.26 -11.08
N LYS A 126 9.11 -16.50 -11.36
CA LYS A 126 9.99 -17.69 -11.32
C LYS A 126 11.19 -17.57 -12.26
N ALA A 127 10.99 -16.95 -13.43
CA ALA A 127 12.06 -16.66 -14.38
C ALA A 127 13.21 -15.89 -13.71
N LEU A 128 12.90 -14.84 -12.95
CA LEU A 128 13.92 -14.03 -12.26
C LEU A 128 14.52 -14.76 -11.05
N LEU A 129 13.71 -15.51 -10.28
CA LEU A 129 14.21 -16.29 -9.14
C LEU A 129 15.25 -17.34 -9.59
N LYS A 130 15.05 -18.00 -10.73
CA LYS A 130 16.01 -18.95 -11.31
C LYS A 130 17.33 -18.30 -11.71
N GLN A 131 17.28 -17.03 -12.12
CA GLN A 131 18.47 -16.23 -12.45
C GLN A 131 19.19 -15.67 -11.20
N GLY A 132 18.65 -15.94 -10.00
CA GLY A 132 19.23 -15.49 -8.73
C GLY A 132 18.76 -14.11 -8.26
N HIS A 133 17.87 -13.45 -8.98
CA HIS A 133 17.27 -12.18 -8.53
C HIS A 133 16.34 -12.43 -7.33
N ARG A 134 16.39 -11.54 -6.33
CA ARG A 134 15.64 -11.70 -5.08
C ARG A 134 14.66 -10.56 -4.83
N ASP A 135 14.74 -9.48 -5.60
CA ASP A 135 13.86 -8.32 -5.49
C ASP A 135 13.68 -7.64 -6.84
N MET A 136 12.55 -6.97 -7.00
CA MET A 136 12.21 -6.06 -8.11
C MET A 136 11.18 -5.07 -7.63
N LEU A 137 11.01 -3.94 -8.34
CA LEU A 137 9.96 -2.99 -7.98
C LEU A 137 8.58 -3.56 -8.29
N ARG A 138 7.69 -3.49 -7.30
CA ARG A 138 6.32 -4.02 -7.35
C ARG A 138 5.35 -2.98 -6.83
N ILE A 139 4.24 -2.78 -7.54
CA ILE A 139 3.26 -1.73 -7.25
C ILE A 139 1.87 -2.33 -7.23
N SER A 140 1.04 -1.93 -6.26
CA SER A 140 -0.38 -2.27 -6.23
C SER A 140 -1.20 -1.28 -5.40
N ASP A 141 -2.49 -1.23 -5.68
CA ASP A 141 -3.50 -0.62 -4.81
C ASP A 141 -3.93 -1.57 -3.66
N ALA A 142 -3.42 -2.81 -3.63
CA ALA A 142 -3.63 -3.77 -2.55
C ALA A 142 -3.05 -3.29 -1.21
N ARG A 143 -3.52 -3.90 -0.11
CA ARG A 143 -3.00 -3.60 1.23
C ARG A 143 -1.61 -4.19 1.48
N MET A 144 -0.84 -3.50 2.32
CA MET A 144 0.48 -3.95 2.76
C MET A 144 0.36 -4.84 4.00
N SER A 145 0.95 -6.04 3.93
CA SER A 145 1.16 -6.89 5.09
C SER A 145 2.31 -6.41 5.97
N GLY A 146 2.24 -6.71 7.26
CA GLY A 146 3.38 -6.55 8.17
C GLY A 146 4.63 -7.31 7.69
N THR A 147 4.45 -8.45 7.03
CA THR A 147 5.51 -9.32 6.51
C THR A 147 5.95 -8.98 5.08
N SER A 148 5.32 -8.02 4.39
CA SER A 148 5.78 -7.58 3.06
C SER A 148 7.21 -7.08 3.13
N TYR A 149 8.07 -7.56 2.23
CA TYR A 149 9.47 -7.16 2.14
C TYR A 149 9.85 -6.82 0.70
N GLY A 150 11.01 -6.21 0.54
CA GLY A 150 11.53 -5.80 -0.76
C GLY A 150 10.91 -4.49 -1.25
N ALA A 151 11.17 -4.20 -2.52
CA ALA A 151 10.72 -2.97 -3.18
C ALA A 151 9.22 -3.06 -3.54
N CYS A 152 8.35 -3.04 -2.53
CA CYS A 152 6.90 -3.08 -2.68
C CYS A 152 6.27 -1.73 -2.35
N ILE A 153 5.57 -1.14 -3.31
CA ILE A 153 4.77 0.08 -3.17
C ILE A 153 3.30 -0.33 -3.19
N LEU A 154 2.59 -0.09 -2.10
CA LEU A 154 1.22 -0.56 -1.89
C LEU A 154 0.31 0.58 -1.44
N HIS A 155 -0.98 0.29 -1.31
CA HIS A 155 -2.00 1.30 -0.99
C HIS A 155 -2.00 2.49 -1.96
N VAL A 156 -1.74 2.23 -3.27
CA VAL A 156 -1.82 3.29 -4.29
C VAL A 156 -3.21 3.90 -4.27
N ALA A 157 -3.29 5.21 -4.05
CA ALA A 157 -4.53 5.94 -3.92
C ALA A 157 -4.59 7.17 -4.85
N PRO A 158 -5.75 7.39 -5.49
CA PRO A 158 -6.94 6.55 -5.53
C PRO A 158 -6.68 5.20 -6.21
N GLU A 159 -7.37 4.12 -5.76
CA GLU A 159 -7.22 2.81 -6.36
C GLU A 159 -7.67 2.75 -7.83
N SER A 160 -7.19 1.77 -8.58
CA SER A 160 -7.52 1.60 -10.01
C SER A 160 -9.00 1.30 -10.26
N PHE A 161 -9.65 0.55 -9.36
CA PHE A 161 -11.04 0.13 -9.51
C PHE A 161 -12.02 1.32 -9.61
N VAL A 162 -11.70 2.44 -8.95
CA VAL A 162 -12.49 3.68 -9.01
C VAL A 162 -11.98 4.68 -10.05
N GLY A 163 -11.06 4.26 -10.93
CA GLY A 163 -10.49 5.11 -11.97
C GLY A 163 -9.32 5.98 -11.51
N GLY A 164 -8.65 5.60 -10.44
CA GLY A 164 -7.36 6.19 -10.07
C GLY A 164 -6.32 6.05 -11.18
N PRO A 165 -5.23 6.85 -11.16
CA PRO A 165 -4.26 6.87 -12.27
C PRO A 165 -3.64 5.51 -12.58
N LEU A 166 -3.52 4.62 -11.59
CA LEU A 166 -3.05 3.24 -11.80
C LEU A 166 -3.89 2.47 -12.83
N ALA A 167 -5.18 2.80 -12.99
CA ALA A 167 -6.06 2.22 -14.01
C ALA A 167 -5.66 2.58 -15.44
N LEU A 168 -4.89 3.65 -15.63
CA LEU A 168 -4.48 4.15 -16.94
C LEU A 168 -3.12 3.60 -17.37
N LEU A 169 -2.37 3.00 -16.45
CA LEU A 169 -1.04 2.43 -16.72
C LEU A 169 -1.18 1.20 -17.62
N LYS A 170 -0.34 1.10 -18.64
CA LYS A 170 -0.29 -0.04 -19.57
C LYS A 170 1.05 -0.76 -19.47
N THR A 171 1.07 -2.04 -19.80
CA THR A 171 2.33 -2.79 -19.96
C THR A 171 3.20 -2.10 -20.99
N GLY A 172 4.47 -1.87 -20.64
CA GLY A 172 5.46 -1.16 -21.45
C GLY A 172 5.60 0.33 -21.11
N ASP A 173 4.63 0.96 -20.42
CA ASP A 173 4.80 2.33 -19.93
C ASP A 173 5.94 2.40 -18.92
N ILE A 174 6.68 3.48 -18.94
CA ILE A 174 7.78 3.67 -17.99
C ILE A 174 7.24 4.24 -16.68
N VAL A 175 7.61 3.58 -15.59
CA VAL A 175 7.35 4.04 -14.22
C VAL A 175 8.66 4.49 -13.60
N ARG A 176 8.63 5.65 -12.93
CA ARG A 176 9.76 6.21 -12.18
C ARG A 176 9.40 6.32 -10.71
N MET A 177 10.28 5.82 -9.86
CA MET A 177 10.22 5.99 -8.41
C MET A 177 11.53 6.63 -7.92
N ASP A 178 11.39 7.66 -7.09
CA ASP A 178 12.50 8.24 -6.31
C ASP A 178 12.08 8.29 -4.84
N LEU A 179 12.70 7.43 -4.03
CA LEU A 179 12.38 7.32 -2.61
C LEU A 179 12.85 8.54 -1.81
N GLU A 180 13.97 9.15 -2.22
CA GLU A 180 14.51 10.33 -1.56
C GLU A 180 13.61 11.56 -1.81
N ALA A 181 13.19 11.76 -3.07
CA ALA A 181 12.23 12.79 -3.44
C ALA A 181 10.79 12.44 -3.04
N ARG A 182 10.53 11.18 -2.65
CA ARG A 182 9.20 10.63 -2.31
C ARG A 182 8.21 10.73 -3.47
N THR A 183 8.68 10.44 -4.68
CA THR A 183 7.84 10.50 -5.89
C THR A 183 7.62 9.13 -6.52
N LEU A 184 6.44 8.99 -7.16
CA LEU A 184 6.06 7.84 -7.98
C LEU A 184 5.24 8.31 -9.17
N ASP A 185 5.81 8.19 -10.35
CA ASP A 185 5.25 8.73 -11.58
C ASP A 185 5.23 7.70 -12.71
N MET A 186 4.22 7.77 -13.57
CA MET A 186 4.26 7.17 -14.90
C MET A 186 4.66 8.23 -15.93
N LEU A 187 5.60 7.86 -16.80
CA LEU A 187 6.14 8.76 -17.83
C LEU A 187 5.36 8.60 -19.13
N VAL A 188 4.12 9.08 -19.10
CA VAL A 188 3.18 9.06 -20.23
C VAL A 188 2.71 10.48 -20.48
N ASP A 189 2.61 10.87 -21.74
CA ASP A 189 2.19 12.22 -22.11
C ASP A 189 0.77 12.51 -21.62
N GLU A 190 0.51 13.77 -21.24
CA GLU A 190 -0.78 14.21 -20.72
C GLU A 190 -1.93 13.98 -21.71
N ASP A 191 -1.70 14.18 -23.02
CA ASP A 191 -2.71 13.96 -24.06
C ASP A 191 -3.08 12.46 -24.17
N GLU A 192 -2.10 11.57 -24.07
CA GLU A 192 -2.34 10.12 -24.02
C GLU A 192 -3.08 9.74 -22.73
N LEU A 193 -2.70 10.30 -21.58
CA LEU A 193 -3.42 10.08 -20.32
C LEU A 193 -4.87 10.56 -20.39
N ALA A 194 -5.12 11.73 -20.99
CA ALA A 194 -6.47 12.23 -21.22
C ALA A 194 -7.30 11.29 -22.11
N THR A 195 -6.67 10.77 -23.17
CA THR A 195 -7.29 9.79 -24.07
C THR A 195 -7.63 8.49 -23.34
N ARG A 196 -6.69 7.95 -22.55
CA ARG A 196 -6.91 6.74 -21.74
C ARG A 196 -8.01 6.94 -20.72
N ARG A 197 -8.04 8.10 -20.07
CA ARG A 197 -9.08 8.46 -19.08
C ARG A 197 -10.47 8.54 -19.72
N ALA A 198 -10.57 9.13 -20.90
CA ALA A 198 -11.84 9.22 -21.64
C ALA A 198 -12.35 7.83 -22.10
N ALA A 199 -11.43 6.90 -22.36
CA ALA A 199 -11.75 5.53 -22.76
C ALA A 199 -11.97 4.57 -21.58
N TRP A 200 -11.55 4.96 -20.36
CA TRP A 200 -11.66 4.10 -19.19
C TRP A 200 -13.12 3.82 -18.82
N LYS A 201 -13.39 2.59 -18.45
CA LYS A 201 -14.70 2.15 -17.95
C LYS A 201 -14.52 1.48 -16.62
N ALA A 202 -15.40 1.80 -15.68
CA ALA A 202 -15.41 1.14 -14.38
C ALA A 202 -15.59 -0.37 -14.55
N PRO A 203 -14.77 -1.18 -13.87
CA PRO A 203 -14.98 -2.62 -13.82
C PRO A 203 -16.34 -2.96 -13.19
N GLU A 204 -16.90 -4.09 -13.59
CA GLU A 204 -18.13 -4.58 -12.98
C GLU A 204 -17.92 -4.94 -11.51
N PRO A 205 -18.88 -4.66 -10.62
CA PRO A 205 -18.82 -5.06 -9.23
C PRO A 205 -18.63 -6.58 -9.08
N ARG A 206 -17.76 -6.99 -8.16
CA ARG A 206 -17.51 -8.43 -7.92
C ARG A 206 -18.67 -9.15 -7.22
N PHE A 207 -19.52 -8.41 -6.51
CA PHE A 207 -20.63 -8.94 -5.72
C PHE A 207 -21.91 -8.18 -6.01
N GLU A 208 -22.98 -8.93 -6.27
CA GLU A 208 -24.32 -8.37 -6.55
C GLU A 208 -25.14 -8.23 -5.27
N ARG A 209 -24.75 -8.88 -4.17
CA ARG A 209 -25.49 -8.90 -2.90
C ARG A 209 -24.63 -9.30 -1.71
N GLY A 210 -25.20 -9.16 -0.52
CA GLY A 210 -24.60 -9.61 0.75
C GLY A 210 -23.48 -8.70 1.24
N TRP A 211 -22.64 -9.23 2.12
CA TRP A 211 -21.55 -8.49 2.76
C TRP A 211 -20.57 -7.91 1.74
N GLY A 212 -20.17 -8.69 0.74
CA GLY A 212 -19.21 -8.22 -0.28
C GLY A 212 -19.73 -7.02 -1.06
N TYR A 213 -21.03 -7.02 -1.43
CA TYR A 213 -21.70 -5.89 -2.08
C TYR A 213 -21.71 -4.65 -1.17
N MET A 214 -22.11 -4.81 0.08
CA MET A 214 -22.15 -3.72 1.05
C MET A 214 -20.75 -3.16 1.30
N PHE A 215 -19.76 -4.00 1.50
CA PHE A 215 -18.37 -3.60 1.70
C PHE A 215 -17.88 -2.78 0.49
N GLN A 216 -17.97 -3.34 -0.72
CA GLN A 216 -17.48 -2.71 -1.95
C GLN A 216 -18.12 -1.33 -2.20
N ARG A 217 -19.42 -1.18 -1.86
CA ARG A 217 -20.16 0.04 -2.10
C ARG A 217 -19.84 1.17 -1.12
N HIS A 218 -19.50 0.82 0.11
CA HIS A 218 -19.41 1.77 1.22
C HIS A 218 -17.99 2.02 1.73
N VAL A 219 -17.01 1.18 1.36
CA VAL A 219 -15.62 1.37 1.81
C VAL A 219 -14.99 2.58 1.11
N GLY A 220 -14.34 3.44 1.90
CA GLY A 220 -13.53 4.55 1.44
C GLY A 220 -12.17 4.12 0.91
N GLN A 221 -11.39 5.08 0.43
CA GLN A 221 -10.05 4.85 -0.13
C GLN A 221 -8.98 4.68 0.96
N ALA A 222 -7.84 4.12 0.59
CA ALA A 222 -6.74 3.83 1.51
C ALA A 222 -6.18 5.07 2.20
N ASP A 223 -6.08 6.19 1.49
CA ASP A 223 -5.65 7.49 2.03
C ASP A 223 -6.63 8.09 3.04
N GLN A 224 -7.87 7.58 3.08
CA GLN A 224 -8.94 7.98 3.99
C GLN A 224 -9.15 6.96 5.13
N GLY A 225 -8.31 5.91 5.21
CA GLY A 225 -8.37 4.91 6.26
C GLY A 225 -9.22 3.69 5.95
N CYS A 226 -9.78 3.53 4.74
CA CYS A 226 -10.67 2.42 4.36
C CYS A 226 -11.88 2.27 5.29
N ASP A 227 -12.36 3.37 5.85
CA ASP A 227 -13.55 3.38 6.70
C ASP A 227 -14.82 3.31 5.84
N PHE A 228 -15.93 2.92 6.45
CA PHE A 228 -17.21 2.96 5.74
C PHE A 228 -17.80 4.37 5.78
N ASP A 229 -18.41 4.80 4.69
CA ASP A 229 -18.98 6.14 4.54
C ASP A 229 -20.03 6.47 5.61
N TYR A 230 -20.80 5.48 6.04
CA TYR A 230 -21.79 5.63 7.10
C TYR A 230 -21.20 5.67 8.52
N LEU A 231 -19.90 5.40 8.70
CA LEU A 231 -19.18 5.57 9.97
C LEU A 231 -18.47 6.92 10.04
N THR A 232 -18.16 7.52 8.91
CA THR A 232 -17.43 8.81 8.83
C THR A 232 -18.35 10.03 8.88
N ALA A 233 -19.65 9.84 8.88
CA ALA A 233 -20.60 10.92 8.92
C ALA A 233 -20.41 11.75 10.22
N ALA A 234 -20.42 13.07 10.09
CA ALA A 234 -20.28 14.03 11.16
C ALA A 234 -21.51 14.06 12.10
N PHE A 235 -21.98 12.92 12.50
CA PHE A 235 -23.11 12.81 13.44
C PHE A 235 -22.55 12.84 14.85
N GLY A 236 -22.51 14.03 15.40
CA GLY A 236 -22.12 14.25 16.80
C GLY A 236 -23.08 13.65 17.84
N GLN A 237 -24.02 12.81 17.44
CA GLN A 237 -24.95 12.14 18.35
C GLN A 237 -25.15 10.68 17.95
N ALA A 238 -24.92 9.78 18.91
CA ALA A 238 -25.41 8.42 18.77
C ALA A 238 -26.94 8.42 18.58
N ALA A 239 -27.45 7.63 17.64
CA ALA A 239 -28.87 7.39 17.57
C ALA A 239 -29.33 6.81 18.92
N GLY A 240 -30.36 7.41 19.54
CA GLY A 240 -30.97 6.84 20.74
C GLY A 240 -31.52 5.45 20.38
N GLU A 241 -31.41 4.51 21.30
CA GLU A 241 -32.13 3.25 21.16
C GLU A 241 -33.65 3.54 21.11
N PRO A 242 -34.37 2.98 20.14
CA PRO A 242 -35.82 3.09 20.14
C PRO A 242 -36.37 2.37 21.35
N ASP A 243 -37.38 2.93 21.97
CA ASP A 243 -38.14 2.23 23.01
C ASP A 243 -38.77 0.98 22.42
N ILE A 244 -38.35 -0.16 22.93
CA ILE A 244 -38.87 -1.49 22.52
C ILE A 244 -39.86 -1.89 23.60
N PHE A 245 -41.14 -1.98 23.27
CA PHE A 245 -42.22 -2.42 24.16
C PHE A 245 -42.64 -3.83 23.79
#